data_707320f3f1d2f25c9ad41dd223351ab9
#
_entry.id   707320f3f1d2f25c9ad41dd223351ab9
#
_cell.length_a   1.000
_cell.length_b   1.000
_cell.length_c   1.000
_cell.angle_alpha   90.00
_cell.angle_beta   90.00
_cell.angle_gamma   90.00
#
_symmetry.space_group_name_H-M   'P 1'
#
loop_
_entity.id
_entity.type
_entity.pdbx_description
1 polymer ?
#
loop_
_entity_poly.entity_id
_entity_poly.type
_entity_poly.pdbx_seq_one_letter_code
_entity_poly.pdbx_strand_id
1 'polypeptide(L)' 'ALSDIESKDKQYDNIIRRLDTEHNALQTEYETIKSVITKNLERTLKMYS' A
#
# COMPACT_ATOMS: atom_id res chain seq x y z
N ALA A 1 -29.18 12.91 -17.47
CA ALA A 1 -29.42 13.97 -16.51
C ALA A 1 -28.17 14.28 -15.69
N LEU A 2 -28.07 15.53 -15.25
CA LEU A 2 -26.92 16.01 -14.48
C LEU A 2 -26.67 15.23 -13.19
N SER A 3 -27.75 14.81 -12.51
CA SER A 3 -27.63 14.09 -11.25
C SER A 3 -26.98 12.73 -11.43
N ASP A 4 -27.20 12.06 -12.56
CA ASP A 4 -26.58 10.76 -12.85
C ASP A 4 -25.08 10.91 -13.10
N ILE A 5 -24.70 11.97 -13.82
CA ILE A 5 -23.29 12.26 -14.09
C ILE A 5 -22.57 12.61 -12.79
N GLU A 6 -23.18 13.43 -11.95
CA GLU A 6 -22.59 13.80 -10.66
C GLU A 6 -22.43 12.58 -9.74
N SER A 7 -23.43 11.68 -9.74
CA SER A 7 -23.37 10.46 -8.96
C SER A 7 -22.24 9.55 -9.43
N LYS A 8 -22.08 9.38 -10.73
CA LYS A 8 -20.99 8.59 -11.30
C LYS A 8 -19.62 9.20 -11.00
N ASP A 9 -19.50 10.52 -11.08
CA ASP A 9 -18.26 11.21 -10.76
C ASP A 9 -17.85 10.96 -9.31
N LYS A 10 -18.81 11.01 -8.39
CA LYS A 10 -18.53 10.72 -6.97
C LYS A 10 -18.13 9.27 -6.78
N GLN A 11 -18.76 8.35 -7.48
CA GLN A 11 -18.39 6.93 -7.41
C GLN A 11 -16.98 6.69 -7.91
N TYR A 12 -16.61 7.26 -9.04
CA TYR A 12 -15.25 7.15 -9.57
C TYR A 12 -14.22 7.78 -8.65
N ASP A 13 -14.54 8.94 -8.09
CA ASP A 13 -13.65 9.62 -7.15
C ASP A 13 -13.41 8.74 -5.91
N ASN A 14 -14.47 8.14 -5.37
CA ASN A 14 -14.36 7.23 -4.23
C ASN A 14 -13.52 6.00 -4.55
N ILE A 15 -13.67 5.44 -5.75
CA ILE A 15 -12.89 4.28 -6.18
C ILE A 15 -11.42 4.66 -6.29
N ILE A 16 -11.12 5.79 -6.88
CA ILE A 16 -9.74 6.27 -7.02
C ILE A 16 -9.10 6.49 -5.66
N ARG A 17 -9.82 7.09 -4.73
CA ARG A 17 -9.31 7.31 -3.37
C ARG A 17 -9.07 6.00 -2.63
N ARG A 18 -9.95 5.03 -2.81
CA ARG A 18 -9.78 3.71 -2.20
C ARG A 18 -8.55 3.01 -2.76
N LEU A 19 -8.39 3.02 -4.09
CA LEU A 19 -7.23 2.41 -4.74
C LEU A 19 -5.94 3.07 -4.28
N ASP A 20 -5.94 4.39 -4.13
CA ASP A 20 -4.78 5.14 -3.67
C ASP A 20 -4.42 4.73 -2.24
N THR A 21 -5.42 4.64 -1.36
CA THR A 21 -5.21 4.20 0.02
C THR A 21 -4.69 2.77 0.08
N GLU A 22 -5.28 1.87 -0.70
CA GLU A 22 -4.84 0.47 -0.76
C GLU A 22 -3.42 0.36 -1.30
N HIS A 23 -3.09 1.12 -2.33
CA HIS A 23 -1.74 1.15 -2.88
C HIS A 23 -0.72 1.62 -1.85
N ASN A 24 -1.04 2.69 -1.14
CA ASN A 24 -0.14 3.20 -0.11
C ASN A 24 0.03 2.22 1.05
N ALA A 25 -1.03 1.54 1.45
CA ALA A 25 -0.97 0.52 2.49
C ALA A 25 -0.10 -0.66 2.06
N LEU A 26 -0.27 -1.14 0.82
CA LEU A 26 0.53 -2.23 0.27
C LEU A 26 2.01 -1.84 0.17
N GLN A 27 2.29 -0.62 -0.24
CA GLN A 27 3.66 -0.14 -0.32
C GLN A 27 4.31 -0.09 1.05
N THR A 28 3.59 0.38 2.06
CA THR A 28 4.08 0.42 3.43
C THR A 28 4.34 -0.99 3.96
N GLU A 29 3.43 -1.93 3.69
CA GLU A 29 3.61 -3.33 4.08
C GLU A 29 4.84 -3.94 3.39
N TYR A 30 5.01 -3.69 2.12
CA TYR A 30 6.17 -4.17 1.36
C TYR A 30 7.47 -3.65 1.97
N GLU A 31 7.54 -2.36 2.26
CA GLU A 31 8.72 -1.76 2.86
C GLU A 31 9.00 -2.33 4.26
N THR A 32 7.95 -2.55 5.04
CA THR A 32 8.08 -3.14 6.37
C THR A 32 8.62 -4.57 6.29
N ILE A 33 8.06 -5.39 5.40
CA ILE A 33 8.52 -6.76 5.20
C ILE A 33 9.98 -6.77 4.74
N LYS A 34 10.32 -5.93 3.80
CA LYS A 34 11.70 -5.82 3.30
C LYS A 34 12.66 -5.45 4.42
N SER A 35 12.27 -4.53 5.28
CA SER A 35 13.08 -4.11 6.42
C SER A 35 13.28 -5.27 7.42
N VAL A 36 12.22 -6.02 7.71
CA VAL A 36 12.29 -7.17 8.62
C VAL A 36 13.22 -8.24 8.05
N ILE A 37 13.10 -8.54 6.77
CA ILE A 37 13.96 -9.53 6.12
C ILE A 37 15.42 -9.08 6.18
N THR A 38 15.70 -7.83 5.90
CA THR A 38 17.06 -7.28 5.96
C THR A 38 17.65 -7.42 7.37
N LYS A 39 16.87 -7.08 8.39
CA LYS A 39 17.30 -7.20 9.78
C LYS A 39 17.55 -8.66 10.18
N ASN A 40 16.71 -9.56 9.71
CA ASN A 40 16.89 -10.99 10.00
C ASN A 40 18.15 -11.53 9.34
N LEU A 41 18.44 -11.11 8.11
CA LEU A 41 19.68 -11.49 7.42
C LEU A 41 20.91 -10.98 8.15
N GLU A 42 20.88 -9.73 8.58
CA GLU A 42 22.00 -9.14 9.34
C GLU A 42 22.23 -9.90 10.63
N ARG A 43 21.17 -10.25 11.34
CA ARG A 43 21.28 -11.01 12.59
C ARG A 43 21.86 -12.40 12.33
N THR A 44 21.39 -13.07 11.28
CA THR A 44 21.89 -14.39 10.91
C THR A 44 23.38 -14.34 10.56
N LEU A 45 23.80 -13.34 9.82
CA LEU A 45 25.22 -13.15 9.46
C LEU A 45 26.07 -12.94 10.72
N LYS A 46 25.60 -12.17 11.67
CA LYS A 46 26.31 -11.96 12.93
C LYS A 46 26.43 -13.25 13.74
N MET A 47 25.43 -14.10 13.70
CA MET A 47 25.47 -15.39 14.40
C MET A 47 26.53 -16.31 13.82
N TYR A 48 26.77 -16.25 12.53
CA TYR A 48 27.75 -17.10 11.85
C TYR A 48 29.17 -16.52 11.85
N SER A 49 29.26 -15.26 12.18
CA SER A 49 30.59 -14.63 12.29
C SER A 49 31.04 -14.62 13.76
#